data_8daf660460d1b33a44e00c98f02e2da9
#
_entry.id   8daf660460d1b33a44e00c98f02e2da9
#
_cell.length_a   1.000
_cell.length_b   1.000
_cell.length_c   1.000
_cell.angle_alpha   90.00
_cell.angle_beta   90.00
_cell.angle_gamma   90.00
#
_symmetry.space_group_name_H-M   'P 1'
#
loop_
_entity.id
_entity.type
_entity.pdbx_description
1 polymer ?
#
loop_
_entity_poly.entity_id
_entity_poly.type
_entity_poly.pdbx_seq_one_letter_code
_entity_poly.pdbx_strand_id
1 'polypeptide(L)'
;MKILLLCLKAFETMEFSPFIDIMGWAHDDFNCDIHVDICGFNPKILSTFGVTITADILIDNVDVNNYDALAIPGGFEEYGFYTEAYHDKTLNLIRSFYSQHKPIASVCVAAFPLAQSGILNKKKATTYHLRGGYKRKELEKFGVILGEEWLAIDDNIITSSCPRTAPDVAF
;
A
#
# COMPACT_ATOMS: atom_id res chain seq x y z
N MET A 1 12.87 8.83 9.94
CA MET A 1 11.53 8.32 9.59
C MET A 1 11.64 6.85 9.22
N LYS A 2 10.77 6.00 9.72
CA LYS A 2 10.78 4.56 9.42
C LYS A 2 9.44 4.15 8.79
N ILE A 3 9.50 3.60 7.58
CA ILE A 3 8.33 3.21 6.78
C ILE A 3 8.21 1.69 6.78
N LEU A 4 7.00 1.19 7.04
CA LEU A 4 6.65 -0.21 6.83
C LEU A 4 6.10 -0.38 5.42
N LEU A 5 6.80 -1.10 4.55
CA LEU A 5 6.36 -1.42 3.19
C LEU A 5 5.74 -2.82 3.18
N LEU A 6 4.42 -2.89 3.28
CA LEU A 6 3.68 -4.16 3.32
C LEU A 6 3.54 -4.74 1.92
N CYS A 7 4.36 -5.72 1.59
CA CYS A 7 4.31 -6.46 0.35
C CYS A 7 3.51 -7.74 0.53
N LEU A 8 2.34 -7.78 -0.10
CA LEU A 8 1.46 -8.93 -0.09
C LEU A 8 1.80 -9.88 -1.25
N LYS A 9 1.38 -11.13 -1.15
CA LYS A 9 1.50 -12.08 -2.26
C LYS A 9 1.00 -11.47 -3.57
N ALA A 10 1.72 -11.72 -4.67
CA ALA A 10 1.40 -11.18 -5.99
C ALA A 10 1.41 -9.63 -6.06
N PHE A 11 2.25 -8.99 -5.26
CA PHE A 11 2.44 -7.53 -5.36
C PHE A 11 2.98 -7.12 -6.74
N GLU A 12 2.71 -5.89 -7.16
CA GLU A 12 3.21 -5.34 -8.42
C GLU A 12 4.60 -4.71 -8.23
N THR A 13 5.58 -5.21 -8.98
CA THR A 13 6.99 -4.82 -8.82
C THR A 13 7.22 -3.32 -9.10
N MET A 14 6.54 -2.75 -10.10
CA MET A 14 6.63 -1.32 -10.43
C MET A 14 5.97 -0.42 -9.37
N GLU A 15 5.13 -0.97 -8.51
CA GLU A 15 4.51 -0.23 -7.42
C GLU A 15 5.33 -0.34 -6.12
N PHE A 16 6.11 -1.39 -6.01
CA PHE A 16 7.04 -1.65 -4.91
C PHE A 16 8.33 -0.83 -5.03
N SER A 17 8.98 -0.87 -6.20
CA SER A 17 10.33 -0.32 -6.38
C SER A 17 10.45 1.18 -6.10
N PRO A 18 9.47 2.06 -6.42
CA PRO A 18 9.59 3.48 -6.09
C PRO A 18 9.75 3.77 -4.60
N PHE A 19 9.11 3.00 -3.72
CA PHE A 19 9.27 3.18 -2.28
C PHE A 19 10.69 2.82 -1.81
N ILE A 20 11.34 1.84 -2.45
CA ILE A 20 12.72 1.48 -2.16
C ILE A 20 13.68 2.52 -2.73
N ASP A 21 13.54 2.83 -4.03
CA ASP A 21 14.50 3.68 -4.73
C ASP A 21 14.43 5.14 -4.24
N ILE A 22 13.23 5.72 -4.13
CA ILE A 22 13.09 7.12 -3.70
C ILE A 22 13.58 7.32 -2.27
N MET A 23 13.23 6.40 -1.37
CA MET A 23 13.69 6.48 0.02
C MET A 23 15.19 6.22 0.15
N GLY A 24 15.74 5.30 -0.68
CA GLY A 24 17.19 5.06 -0.76
C GLY A 24 17.94 6.29 -1.22
N TRP A 25 17.51 6.92 -2.32
CA TRP A 25 18.10 8.18 -2.81
C TRP A 25 17.96 9.32 -1.79
N ALA A 26 16.80 9.44 -1.12
CA ALA A 26 16.61 10.44 -0.07
C ALA A 26 17.60 10.24 1.08
N HIS A 27 17.87 9.00 1.46
CA HIS A 27 18.83 8.66 2.49
C HIS A 27 20.27 8.99 2.04
N ASP A 28 20.70 8.47 0.89
CA ASP A 28 22.11 8.49 0.45
C ASP A 28 22.55 9.87 -0.07
N ASP A 29 21.74 10.52 -0.90
CA ASP A 29 22.14 11.77 -1.57
C ASP A 29 21.67 13.03 -0.83
N PHE A 30 20.55 12.94 -0.10
CA PHE A 30 19.96 14.10 0.57
C PHE A 30 20.10 14.07 2.10
N ASN A 31 20.82 13.08 2.66
CA ASN A 31 21.03 12.88 4.10
C ASN A 31 19.72 12.87 4.92
N CYS A 32 18.63 12.38 4.33
CA CYS A 32 17.38 12.18 5.06
C CYS A 32 17.51 10.91 5.91
N ASP A 33 17.15 10.99 7.19
CA ASP A 33 17.09 9.79 8.05
C ASP A 33 15.78 9.03 7.78
N ILE A 34 15.78 8.28 6.67
CA ILE A 34 14.64 7.49 6.20
C ILE A 34 15.07 6.04 6.02
N HIS A 35 14.28 5.12 6.57
CA HIS A 35 14.47 3.67 6.46
C HIS A 35 13.18 2.99 6.06
N VAL A 36 13.27 1.94 5.24
CA VAL A 36 12.14 1.13 4.79
C VAL A 36 12.37 -0.31 5.21
N ASP A 37 11.44 -0.88 6.00
CA ASP A 37 11.40 -2.31 6.26
C ASP A 37 10.34 -2.96 5.36
N ILE A 38 10.75 -3.99 4.61
CA ILE A 38 9.85 -4.82 3.80
C ILE A 38 9.14 -5.79 4.73
N CYS A 39 7.81 -5.72 4.76
CA CYS A 39 6.96 -6.59 5.57
C CYS A 39 6.19 -7.57 4.69
N GLY A 40 6.04 -8.81 5.15
CA GLY A 40 5.24 -9.81 4.46
C GLY A 40 4.69 -10.88 5.38
N PHE A 41 3.86 -11.75 4.83
CA PHE A 41 3.33 -12.94 5.54
C PHE A 41 4.36 -14.05 5.67
N ASN A 42 5.32 -14.11 4.74
CA ASN A 42 6.36 -15.13 4.65
C ASN A 42 7.73 -14.48 4.43
N PRO A 43 8.83 -15.15 4.79
CA PRO A 43 10.18 -14.64 4.58
C PRO A 43 10.52 -14.36 3.11
N LYS A 44 9.89 -15.08 2.18
CA LYS A 44 9.99 -14.86 0.73
C LYS A 44 8.62 -14.48 0.19
N ILE A 45 8.55 -13.37 -0.52
CA ILE A 45 7.33 -12.82 -1.07
C ILE A 45 7.46 -12.85 -2.59
N LEU A 46 6.50 -13.46 -3.26
CA LEU A 46 6.48 -13.59 -4.72
C LEU A 46 5.59 -12.51 -5.33
N SER A 47 6.17 -11.73 -6.24
CA SER A 47 5.43 -10.72 -7.02
C SER A 47 4.52 -11.37 -8.08
N THR A 48 3.67 -10.56 -8.71
CA THR A 48 2.79 -10.97 -9.80
C THR A 48 3.52 -11.72 -10.92
N PHE A 49 4.67 -11.21 -11.35
CA PHE A 49 5.41 -11.75 -12.50
C PHE A 49 6.70 -12.50 -12.11
N GLY A 50 6.73 -13.09 -10.92
CA GLY A 50 7.76 -14.07 -10.53
C GLY A 50 9.02 -13.48 -9.89
N VAL A 51 9.08 -12.18 -9.59
CA VAL A 51 10.17 -11.60 -8.81
C VAL A 51 9.98 -11.99 -7.35
N THR A 52 11.00 -12.58 -6.73
CA THR A 52 10.97 -12.91 -5.30
C THR A 52 11.79 -11.89 -4.53
N ILE A 53 11.21 -11.32 -3.49
CA ILE A 53 11.89 -10.47 -2.51
C ILE A 53 11.93 -11.13 -1.15
N THR A 54 12.82 -10.65 -0.27
CA THR A 54 12.92 -11.11 1.11
C THR A 54 12.28 -10.08 2.04
N ALA A 55 11.46 -10.53 2.98
CA ALA A 55 10.92 -9.68 4.03
C ALA A 55 11.97 -9.45 5.11
N ASP A 56 12.08 -8.20 5.58
CA ASP A 56 12.87 -7.82 6.75
C ASP A 56 12.14 -8.19 8.05
N ILE A 57 10.80 -8.11 8.02
CA ILE A 57 9.94 -8.42 9.14
C ILE A 57 8.67 -9.17 8.69
N LEU A 58 8.23 -10.12 9.49
CA LEU A 58 6.93 -10.77 9.27
C LEU A 58 5.81 -9.96 9.91
N ILE A 59 4.64 -9.96 9.29
CA ILE A 59 3.48 -9.20 9.75
C ILE A 59 3.11 -9.50 11.22
N ASP A 60 3.35 -10.72 11.67
CA ASP A 60 3.10 -11.13 13.05
C ASP A 60 4.03 -10.48 14.09
N ASN A 61 5.17 -9.97 13.66
CA ASN A 61 6.20 -9.40 14.52
C ASN A 61 6.20 -7.86 14.48
N VAL A 62 5.27 -7.25 13.72
CA VAL A 62 5.21 -5.80 13.58
C VAL A 62 4.69 -5.14 14.86
N ASP A 63 5.51 -4.27 15.45
CA ASP A 63 5.04 -3.28 16.42
C ASP A 63 4.86 -1.93 15.68
N VAL A 64 3.61 -1.49 15.52
CA VAL A 64 3.26 -0.26 14.80
C VAL A 64 3.93 0.97 15.43
N ASN A 65 4.26 0.95 16.72
CA ASN A 65 4.92 2.07 17.39
C ASN A 65 6.33 2.35 16.86
N ASN A 66 6.95 1.36 16.22
CA ASN A 66 8.30 1.49 15.65
C ASN A 66 8.32 2.10 14.24
N TYR A 67 7.16 2.44 13.67
CA TYR A 67 7.04 2.95 12.30
C TYR A 67 6.29 4.27 12.27
N ASP A 68 6.67 5.13 11.34
CA ASP A 68 6.05 6.45 11.13
C ASP A 68 4.97 6.42 10.05
N ALA A 69 5.07 5.49 9.08
CA ALA A 69 4.13 5.38 7.96
C ALA A 69 3.98 3.92 7.49
N LEU A 70 2.86 3.63 6.80
CA LEU A 70 2.57 2.38 6.12
C LEU A 70 2.44 2.64 4.62
N ALA A 71 3.12 1.85 3.79
CA ALA A 71 2.95 1.85 2.34
C ALA A 71 2.56 0.45 1.85
N ILE A 72 1.64 0.37 0.88
CA ILE A 72 1.13 -0.90 0.35
C ILE A 72 1.08 -0.84 -1.18
N PRO A 73 1.99 -1.52 -1.89
CA PRO A 73 1.87 -1.75 -3.33
C PRO A 73 0.63 -2.59 -3.64
N GLY A 74 -0.01 -2.34 -4.76
CA GLY A 74 -1.08 -3.21 -5.25
C GLY A 74 -0.55 -4.51 -5.84
N GLY A 75 -1.42 -5.23 -6.52
CA GLY A 75 -1.09 -6.52 -7.10
C GLY A 75 -2.24 -7.05 -7.96
N PHE A 76 -2.24 -8.34 -8.24
CA PHE A 76 -3.23 -8.94 -9.12
C PHE A 76 -4.06 -10.01 -8.44
N GLU A 77 -5.38 -9.87 -8.56
CA GLU A 77 -6.38 -10.81 -8.03
C GLU A 77 -6.15 -12.23 -8.55
N GLU A 78 -5.89 -12.37 -9.84
CA GLU A 78 -5.68 -13.65 -10.53
C GLU A 78 -4.49 -14.44 -10.00
N TYR A 79 -3.54 -13.76 -9.34
CA TYR A 79 -2.35 -14.37 -8.71
C TYR A 79 -2.48 -14.49 -7.19
N GLY A 80 -3.65 -14.14 -6.63
CA GLY A 80 -3.98 -14.37 -5.23
C GLY A 80 -3.67 -13.20 -4.29
N PHE A 81 -3.55 -11.97 -4.80
CA PHE A 81 -3.29 -10.77 -3.99
C PHE A 81 -4.29 -10.62 -2.83
N TYR A 82 -5.59 -10.77 -3.09
CA TYR A 82 -6.61 -10.56 -2.08
C TYR A 82 -6.64 -11.62 -0.97
N THR A 83 -5.97 -12.76 -1.13
CA THR A 83 -5.86 -13.77 -0.07
C THR A 83 -5.18 -13.19 1.18
N GLU A 84 -4.11 -12.40 0.98
CA GLU A 84 -3.41 -11.74 2.07
C GLU A 84 -3.95 -10.33 2.32
N ALA A 85 -4.41 -9.63 1.27
CA ALA A 85 -4.94 -8.27 1.39
C ALA A 85 -6.19 -8.19 2.28
N TYR A 86 -7.05 -9.19 2.24
CA TYR A 86 -8.27 -9.25 3.06
C TYR A 86 -8.10 -10.08 4.34
N HIS A 87 -6.91 -10.57 4.60
CA HIS A 87 -6.64 -11.30 5.83
C HIS A 87 -6.73 -10.37 7.05
N ASP A 88 -7.26 -10.86 8.17
CA ASP A 88 -7.46 -10.08 9.40
C ASP A 88 -6.18 -9.38 9.89
N LYS A 89 -5.01 -10.00 9.73
CA LYS A 89 -3.72 -9.39 10.10
C LYS A 89 -3.47 -8.11 9.31
N THR A 90 -3.70 -8.12 7.99
CA THR A 90 -3.58 -6.94 7.13
C THR A 90 -4.57 -5.86 7.53
N LEU A 91 -5.84 -6.23 7.69
CA LEU A 91 -6.88 -5.27 8.05
C LEU A 91 -6.65 -4.65 9.43
N ASN A 92 -6.19 -5.44 10.40
CA ASN A 92 -5.87 -4.95 11.75
C ASN A 92 -4.63 -4.06 11.75
N LEU A 93 -3.60 -4.41 10.96
CA LEU A 93 -2.41 -3.57 10.80
C LEU A 93 -2.79 -2.20 10.23
N ILE A 94 -3.59 -2.15 9.16
CA ILE A 94 -4.10 -0.91 8.57
C ILE A 94 -4.86 -0.07 9.61
N ARG A 95 -5.79 -0.67 10.36
CA ARG A 95 -6.54 0.02 11.42
C ARG A 95 -5.63 0.58 12.50
N SER A 96 -4.56 -0.14 12.86
CA SER A 96 -3.60 0.28 13.89
C SER A 96 -2.82 1.52 13.47
N PHE A 97 -2.33 1.58 12.22
CA PHE A 97 -1.71 2.79 11.68
C PHE A 97 -2.70 3.96 11.62
N TYR A 98 -3.92 3.70 11.14
CA TYR A 98 -4.95 4.73 11.03
C TYR A 98 -5.33 5.31 12.40
N SER A 99 -5.53 4.47 13.42
CA SER A 99 -5.89 4.91 14.77
C SER A 99 -4.81 5.75 15.46
N GLN A 100 -3.55 5.61 15.03
CA GLN A 100 -2.43 6.41 15.47
C GLN A 100 -2.19 7.65 14.58
N HIS A 101 -3.08 7.96 13.65
CA HIS A 101 -2.96 9.08 12.70
C HIS A 101 -1.67 9.06 11.86
N LYS A 102 -1.08 7.88 11.66
CA LYS A 102 0.12 7.71 10.83
C LYS A 102 -0.25 7.70 9.35
N PRO A 103 0.57 8.28 8.47
CA PRO A 103 0.36 8.23 7.02
C PRO A 103 0.21 6.80 6.49
N ILE A 104 -0.78 6.60 5.62
CA ILE A 104 -1.02 5.34 4.94
C ILE A 104 -1.07 5.61 3.44
N ALA A 105 -0.16 5.03 2.69
CA ALA A 105 -0.06 5.15 1.25
C ALA A 105 -0.43 3.83 0.56
N SER A 106 -1.22 3.90 -0.51
CA SER A 106 -1.58 2.73 -1.31
C SER A 106 -1.58 3.02 -2.80
N VAL A 107 -1.19 2.04 -3.59
CA VAL A 107 -1.17 2.13 -5.04
C VAL A 107 -2.16 1.12 -5.63
N CYS A 108 -2.87 1.52 -6.70
CA CYS A 108 -3.69 0.64 -7.52
C CYS A 108 -4.78 -0.08 -6.69
N VAL A 109 -4.81 -1.41 -6.73
CA VAL A 109 -5.80 -2.22 -6.00
C VAL A 109 -5.52 -2.32 -4.49
N ALA A 110 -4.41 -1.79 -4.00
CA ALA A 110 -4.17 -1.73 -2.56
C ALA A 110 -5.13 -0.77 -1.81
N ALA A 111 -5.91 0.05 -2.51
CA ALA A 111 -7.02 0.79 -1.93
C ALA A 111 -8.12 -0.15 -1.37
N PHE A 112 -8.24 -1.38 -1.88
CA PHE A 112 -9.29 -2.31 -1.42
C PHE A 112 -9.09 -2.82 0.00
N PRO A 113 -7.90 -3.27 0.45
CA PRO A 113 -7.72 -3.59 1.87
C PRO A 113 -7.93 -2.38 2.80
N LEU A 114 -7.62 -1.16 2.35
CA LEU A 114 -7.96 0.05 3.10
C LEU A 114 -9.49 0.21 3.21
N ALA A 115 -10.22 0.03 2.12
CA ALA A 115 -11.68 0.08 2.11
C ALA A 115 -12.30 -1.03 2.97
N GLN A 116 -11.82 -2.27 2.84
CA GLN A 116 -12.28 -3.41 3.62
C GLN A 116 -12.02 -3.26 5.11
N SER A 117 -10.93 -2.57 5.49
CA SER A 117 -10.66 -2.25 6.90
C SER A 117 -11.62 -1.21 7.48
N GLY A 118 -12.38 -0.50 6.63
CA GLY A 118 -13.35 0.52 7.00
C GLY A 118 -12.80 1.95 7.05
N ILE A 119 -11.49 2.15 6.90
CA ILE A 119 -10.89 3.50 7.04
C ILE A 119 -11.19 4.45 5.89
N LEU A 120 -11.65 3.94 4.73
CA LEU A 120 -12.02 4.76 3.56
C LEU A 120 -13.51 5.16 3.52
N ASN A 121 -14.32 4.74 4.47
CA ASN A 121 -15.75 5.12 4.48
C ASN A 121 -15.91 6.64 4.56
N LYS A 122 -16.63 7.22 3.60
CA LYS A 122 -16.85 8.68 3.42
C LYS A 122 -15.58 9.49 3.17
N LYS A 123 -14.46 8.84 2.80
CA LYS A 123 -13.22 9.52 2.42
C LYS A 123 -13.04 9.53 0.90
N LYS A 124 -12.34 10.58 0.41
CA LYS A 124 -11.94 10.67 -0.99
C LYS A 124 -10.81 9.69 -1.27
N ALA A 125 -11.00 8.81 -2.26
CA ALA A 125 -9.97 7.86 -2.66
C ALA A 125 -10.08 7.51 -4.14
N THR A 126 -9.01 6.92 -4.68
CA THR A 126 -8.97 6.38 -6.04
C THR A 126 -8.34 4.98 -6.04
N THR A 127 -8.48 4.26 -7.15
CA THR A 127 -7.94 2.92 -7.36
C THR A 127 -7.73 2.67 -8.85
N TYR A 128 -7.27 1.47 -9.21
CA TYR A 128 -7.10 1.02 -10.58
C TYR A 128 -8.28 1.40 -11.48
N HIS A 129 -7.97 2.06 -12.60
CA HIS A 129 -8.99 2.72 -13.45
C HIS A 129 -9.16 2.11 -14.85
N LEU A 130 -8.25 1.22 -15.28
CA LEU A 130 -8.33 0.59 -16.60
C LEU A 130 -9.44 -0.47 -16.68
N ARG A 131 -9.58 -1.13 -17.84
CA ARG A 131 -10.60 -2.14 -18.09
C ARG A 131 -12.03 -1.61 -17.82
N GLY A 132 -12.32 -0.40 -18.31
CA GLY A 132 -13.64 0.21 -18.14
C GLY A 132 -13.96 0.70 -16.73
N GLY A 133 -12.95 0.83 -15.88
CA GLY A 133 -13.09 1.40 -14.53
C GLY A 133 -13.89 0.53 -13.56
N TYR A 134 -13.98 -0.77 -13.80
CA TYR A 134 -14.79 -1.67 -12.96
C TYR A 134 -14.33 -1.67 -11.50
N LYS A 135 -13.03 -1.59 -11.22
CA LYS A 135 -12.50 -1.52 -9.84
C LYS A 135 -12.92 -0.24 -9.14
N ARG A 136 -13.03 0.88 -9.83
CA ARG A 136 -13.56 2.13 -9.25
C ARG A 136 -14.99 1.94 -8.76
N LYS A 137 -15.89 1.34 -9.59
CA LYS A 137 -17.27 1.03 -9.22
C LYS A 137 -17.36 0.02 -8.06
N GLU A 138 -16.41 -0.90 -7.96
CA GLU A 138 -16.34 -1.81 -6.83
C GLU A 138 -15.92 -1.07 -5.54
N LEU A 139 -14.92 -0.18 -5.62
CA LEU A 139 -14.43 0.60 -4.47
C LEU A 139 -15.55 1.50 -3.90
N GLU A 140 -16.37 2.08 -4.76
CA GLU A 140 -17.52 2.92 -4.36
C GLU A 140 -18.52 2.19 -3.45
N LYS A 141 -18.67 0.86 -3.61
CA LYS A 141 -19.57 0.05 -2.76
C LYS A 141 -19.14 0.04 -1.28
N PHE A 142 -17.92 0.41 -0.97
CA PHE A 142 -17.42 0.56 0.41
C PHE A 142 -17.73 1.94 1.03
N GLY A 143 -18.55 2.76 0.36
CA GLY A 143 -18.86 4.11 0.85
C GLY A 143 -17.76 5.14 0.57
N VAL A 144 -16.85 4.84 -0.33
CA VAL A 144 -15.75 5.72 -0.75
C VAL A 144 -16.29 6.82 -1.66
N ILE A 145 -15.80 8.04 -1.50
CA ILE A 145 -16.03 9.15 -2.43
C ILE A 145 -14.95 9.07 -3.51
N LEU A 146 -15.32 8.64 -4.72
CA LEU A 146 -14.35 8.46 -5.80
C LEU A 146 -13.78 9.80 -6.27
N GLY A 147 -12.45 9.96 -6.17
CA GLY A 147 -11.72 11.06 -6.82
C GLY A 147 -11.59 10.84 -8.33
N GLU A 148 -11.67 11.91 -9.12
CA GLU A 148 -11.41 11.86 -10.56
C GLU A 148 -9.91 11.82 -10.88
N GLU A 149 -9.08 12.22 -9.94
CA GLU A 149 -7.63 12.33 -10.06
C GLU A 149 -6.94 10.96 -9.99
N TRP A 150 -5.73 10.89 -10.51
CA TRP A 150 -4.90 9.68 -10.48
C TRP A 150 -4.33 9.38 -9.10
N LEU A 151 -4.30 10.41 -8.24
CA LEU A 151 -3.88 10.36 -6.85
C LEU A 151 -4.91 11.14 -6.02
N ALA A 152 -5.33 10.57 -4.91
CA ALA A 152 -6.24 11.20 -3.97
C ALA A 152 -5.62 11.21 -2.57
N ILE A 153 -5.72 12.35 -1.90
CA ILE A 153 -5.29 12.54 -0.53
C ILE A 153 -6.52 12.94 0.28
N ASP A 154 -6.74 12.26 1.38
CA ASP A 154 -7.79 12.58 2.35
C ASP A 154 -7.23 12.29 3.75
N ASP A 155 -7.04 13.37 4.54
CA ASP A 155 -6.41 13.32 5.86
C ASP A 155 -5.00 12.70 5.76
N ASN A 156 -4.73 11.63 6.48
CA ASN A 156 -3.47 10.90 6.47
C ASN A 156 -3.43 9.72 5.50
N ILE A 157 -4.35 9.65 4.54
CA ILE A 157 -4.43 8.55 3.58
C ILE A 157 -4.14 9.06 2.17
N ILE A 158 -3.24 8.36 1.47
CA ILE A 158 -2.90 8.59 0.07
C ILE A 158 -3.29 7.34 -0.71
N THR A 159 -4.08 7.50 -1.76
CA THR A 159 -4.42 6.42 -2.69
C THR A 159 -4.11 6.84 -4.12
N SER A 160 -3.67 5.91 -4.95
CA SER A 160 -3.39 6.20 -6.36
C SER A 160 -3.86 5.08 -7.29
N SER A 161 -3.86 5.37 -8.60
CA SER A 161 -4.61 4.56 -9.54
C SER A 161 -3.83 3.44 -10.24
N CYS A 162 -2.50 3.51 -10.33
CA CYS A 162 -1.75 2.57 -11.16
C CYS A 162 -0.23 2.65 -10.91
N PRO A 163 0.57 1.72 -11.46
CA PRO A 163 2.04 1.73 -11.30
C PRO A 163 2.71 3.05 -11.65
N ARG A 164 2.20 3.75 -12.67
CA ARG A 164 2.73 5.06 -13.10
C ARG A 164 2.71 6.11 -11.98
N THR A 165 1.77 6.01 -11.05
CA THR A 165 1.62 6.99 -9.96
C THR A 165 2.35 6.59 -8.69
N ALA A 166 3.00 5.44 -8.66
CA ALA A 166 3.74 4.98 -7.48
C ALA A 166 4.88 5.92 -7.06
N PRO A 167 5.66 6.52 -7.99
CA PRO A 167 6.65 7.55 -7.61
C PRO A 167 6.02 8.75 -6.91
N ASP A 168 4.89 9.27 -7.42
CA ASP A 168 4.20 10.42 -6.82
C ASP A 168 3.66 10.13 -5.40
N VAL A 169 3.36 8.86 -5.12
CA VAL A 169 2.92 8.40 -3.79
C VAL A 169 4.10 8.25 -2.84
N ALA A 170 5.27 7.85 -3.35
CA ALA A 170 6.47 7.65 -2.55
C ALA A 170 7.16 8.98 -2.18
N PHE A 171 6.98 10.03 -3.00
CA PHE A 171 7.40 11.40 -2.67
C PHE A 171 6.55 12.02 -1.58
#